data_9144676edd2d10b148509379acbd2fc1
#
_entry.id   9144676edd2d10b148509379acbd2fc1
#
_cell.length_a   1.000
_cell.length_b   1.000
_cell.length_c   1.000
_cell.angle_alpha   90.00
_cell.angle_beta   90.00
_cell.angle_gamma   90.00
#
_symmetry.space_group_name_H-M   'P 1'
#
loop_
_entity.id
_entity.type
_entity.pdbx_description
1 polymer ?
#
loop_
_entity_poly.entity_id
_entity_poly.type
_entity_poly.pdbx_seq_one_letter_code
_entity_poly.pdbx_strand_id
1 'polypeptide(L)'
;MPVPIYDPHHLPGGTLKRLPLLKAAVAFIATVFLCLCGLLYLQLEQSWRHDLMQAEVNSTNLTRAIAQQAEDTFMEADLVLMSLSEWIQALGDGPEQQPRLQGIFARRVQALTQLSGVFLYDRDGQWMVSSFGDSPHGNDVADRDYFRFHQQNASLLAHISPAIRSRANGEWIIPISRRLNDSQGNFQGVLMAGIKLAYFDQFFTSFNIDEPVSYTHLRAHETRGNL
;
A
#
# COMPACT_ATOMS: atom_id res chain seq x y z
N MET A 1 94.48 64.70 23.66
CA MET A 1 93.06 64.41 23.54
C MET A 1 92.91 63.04 22.89
N PRO A 2 92.46 62.03 23.62
CA PRO A 2 92.20 60.74 22.99
C PRO A 2 90.78 60.63 22.50
N VAL A 3 90.63 60.09 21.33
CA VAL A 3 89.32 59.78 20.61
C VAL A 3 88.70 58.56 21.24
N PRO A 4 87.40 58.55 21.57
CA PRO A 4 86.69 57.33 22.10
C PRO A 4 86.52 56.29 21.02
N ILE A 5 86.94 55.07 21.32
CA ILE A 5 86.76 53.88 20.52
C ILE A 5 85.28 53.44 20.65
N TYR A 6 84.56 53.41 19.48
CA TYR A 6 83.20 52.93 19.37
C TYR A 6 83.19 51.39 19.39
N ASP A 7 82.50 50.77 20.40
CA ASP A 7 82.31 49.33 20.53
C ASP A 7 80.93 48.93 19.89
N PRO A 8 80.92 48.06 18.83
CA PRO A 8 79.72 47.75 18.09
C PRO A 8 78.95 46.54 18.59
N HIS A 9 79.17 46.05 19.82
CA HIS A 9 78.62 44.76 20.26
C HIS A 9 77.52 44.85 21.31
N HIS A 10 76.75 45.93 21.38
CA HIS A 10 75.56 45.92 22.23
C HIS A 10 74.28 46.02 21.32
N LEU A 11 73.92 44.88 20.71
CA LEU A 11 72.55 44.63 20.26
C LEU A 11 71.79 44.01 21.45
N PRO A 12 70.65 44.59 21.90
CA PRO A 12 69.81 43.96 22.89
C PRO A 12 69.08 42.81 22.23
N GLY A 13 69.49 41.58 22.56
CA GLY A 13 68.77 40.37 22.15
C GLY A 13 67.39 40.36 22.75
N GLY A 14 66.43 40.93 21.99
CA GLY A 14 65.01 40.80 22.29
C GLY A 14 64.57 39.35 22.10
N THR A 15 64.60 38.53 23.13
CA THR A 15 63.92 37.23 23.16
C THR A 15 62.42 37.48 23.05
N LEU A 16 61.93 37.45 21.84
CA LEU A 16 60.49 37.44 21.56
C LEU A 16 59.85 36.28 22.34
N LYS A 17 59.06 36.62 23.33
CA LYS A 17 58.20 35.68 24.05
C LYS A 17 57.17 35.05 23.09
N ARG A 18 57.57 34.07 22.27
CA ARG A 18 56.74 33.37 21.30
C ARG A 18 55.84 32.33 21.96
N LEU A 19 56.10 31.89 23.18
CA LEU A 19 55.31 30.88 23.91
C LEU A 19 53.85 31.28 24.23
N PRO A 20 53.49 32.51 24.61
CA PRO A 20 52.11 32.85 24.90
C PRO A 20 51.27 32.97 23.61
N LEU A 21 51.85 33.39 22.50
CA LEU A 21 51.15 33.52 21.20
C LEU A 21 50.78 32.13 20.64
N LEU A 22 51.69 31.18 20.70
CA LEU A 22 51.44 29.79 20.26
C LEU A 22 50.33 29.12 21.05
N LYS A 23 50.35 29.27 22.40
CA LYS A 23 49.29 28.74 23.27
C LYS A 23 47.92 29.39 22.99
N ALA A 24 47.88 30.69 22.75
CA ALA A 24 46.66 31.40 22.37
C ALA A 24 46.13 30.94 21.02
N ALA A 25 46.98 30.73 20.02
CA ALA A 25 46.59 30.19 18.73
C ALA A 25 46.03 28.76 18.81
N VAL A 26 46.69 27.89 19.58
CA VAL A 26 46.20 26.52 19.80
C VAL A 26 44.86 26.52 20.54
N ALA A 27 44.69 27.35 21.56
CA ALA A 27 43.43 27.48 22.28
C ALA A 27 42.33 27.98 21.38
N PHE A 28 42.58 28.95 20.50
CA PHE A 28 41.61 29.45 19.53
C PHE A 28 41.18 28.37 18.52
N ILE A 29 42.15 27.63 17.96
CA ILE A 29 41.86 26.52 17.05
C ILE A 29 41.02 25.43 17.73
N ALA A 30 41.36 25.08 18.97
CA ALA A 30 40.61 24.10 19.75
C ALA A 30 39.16 24.55 20.03
N THR A 31 38.97 25.84 20.34
CA THR A 31 37.64 26.42 20.56
C THR A 31 36.81 26.38 19.28
N VAL A 32 37.39 26.80 18.14
CA VAL A 32 36.71 26.74 16.84
C VAL A 32 36.34 25.31 16.47
N PHE A 33 37.25 24.36 16.68
CA PHE A 33 37.01 22.94 16.45
C PHE A 33 35.86 22.39 17.31
N LEU A 34 35.85 22.74 18.60
CA LEU A 34 34.78 22.36 19.53
C LEU A 34 33.43 22.96 19.10
N CYS A 35 33.40 24.22 18.69
CA CYS A 35 32.20 24.86 18.15
C CYS A 35 31.69 24.16 16.90
N LEU A 36 32.59 23.81 15.97
CA LEU A 36 32.22 23.08 14.75
C LEU A 36 31.67 21.69 15.05
N CYS A 37 32.33 20.95 15.97
CA CYS A 37 31.82 19.64 16.40
C CYS A 37 30.45 19.76 17.08
N GLY A 38 30.24 20.77 17.90
CA GLY A 38 28.96 21.04 18.54
C GLY A 38 27.86 21.35 17.54
N LEU A 39 28.14 22.20 16.52
CA LEU A 39 27.21 22.50 15.44
C LEU A 39 26.87 21.26 14.61
N LEU A 40 27.87 20.45 14.25
CA LEU A 40 27.66 19.21 13.51
C LEU A 40 26.81 18.22 14.32
N TYR A 41 27.05 18.10 15.63
CA TYR A 41 26.26 17.24 16.52
C TYR A 41 24.78 17.69 16.54
N LEU A 42 24.52 18.99 16.73
CA LEU A 42 23.16 19.54 16.72
C LEU A 42 22.47 19.34 15.37
N GLN A 43 23.21 19.51 14.27
CA GLN A 43 22.67 19.32 12.93
C GLN A 43 22.33 17.83 12.65
N LEU A 44 23.17 16.92 13.12
CA LEU A 44 22.93 15.50 13.02
C LEU A 44 21.67 15.09 13.80
N GLU A 45 21.54 15.57 15.03
CA GLU A 45 20.38 15.27 15.88
C GLU A 45 19.08 15.82 15.31
N GLN A 46 19.10 17.01 14.73
CA GLN A 46 17.94 17.58 14.03
C GLN A 46 17.56 16.78 12.78
N SER A 47 18.53 16.34 11.97
CA SER A 47 18.30 15.52 10.78
C SER A 47 17.64 14.20 11.15
N TRP A 48 18.16 13.50 12.14
CA TRP A 48 17.59 12.22 12.61
C TRP A 48 16.14 12.33 13.08
N ARG A 49 15.81 13.39 13.83
CA ARG A 49 14.43 13.61 14.29
C ARG A 49 13.50 13.96 13.13
N HIS A 50 14.00 14.72 12.17
CA HIS A 50 13.22 15.11 11.01
C HIS A 50 12.93 13.91 10.09
N ASP A 51 13.95 13.08 9.85
CA ASP A 51 13.83 11.87 9.02
C ASP A 51 12.86 10.85 9.62
N LEU A 52 12.90 10.66 10.95
CA LEU A 52 11.96 9.76 11.64
C LEU A 52 10.51 10.26 11.56
N MET A 53 10.26 11.55 11.82
CA MET A 53 8.91 12.12 11.69
C MET A 53 8.41 12.05 10.25
N GLN A 54 9.28 12.28 9.27
CA GLN A 54 8.91 12.24 7.87
C GLN A 54 8.60 10.81 7.41
N ALA A 55 9.35 9.83 7.88
CA ALA A 55 9.08 8.41 7.64
C ALA A 55 7.72 7.98 8.23
N GLU A 56 7.40 8.41 9.45
CA GLU A 56 6.11 8.12 10.09
C GLU A 56 4.93 8.76 9.33
N VAL A 57 5.06 10.04 8.95
CA VAL A 57 4.04 10.74 8.16
C VAL A 57 3.87 10.10 6.79
N ASN A 58 4.96 9.75 6.10
CA ASN A 58 4.91 9.11 4.80
C ASN A 58 4.27 7.72 4.89
N SER A 59 4.63 6.92 5.89
CA SER A 59 4.04 5.60 6.11
C SER A 59 2.54 5.69 6.41
N THR A 60 2.12 6.66 7.23
CA THR A 60 0.71 6.89 7.55
C THR A 60 -0.08 7.33 6.32
N ASN A 61 0.48 8.25 5.52
CA ASN A 61 -0.15 8.72 4.29
C ASN A 61 -0.27 7.61 3.24
N LEU A 62 0.77 6.79 3.11
CA LEU A 62 0.77 5.62 2.21
C LEU A 62 -0.29 4.61 2.64
N THR A 63 -0.34 4.26 3.92
CA THR A 63 -1.36 3.34 4.46
C THR A 63 -2.77 3.84 4.20
N ARG A 64 -3.00 5.14 4.39
CA ARG A 64 -4.30 5.75 4.12
C ARG A 64 -4.64 5.73 2.62
N ALA A 65 -3.68 6.02 1.74
CA ALA A 65 -3.88 5.97 0.31
C ALA A 65 -4.22 4.54 -0.17
N ILE A 66 -3.54 3.54 0.38
CA ILE A 66 -3.80 2.12 0.11
C ILE A 66 -5.21 1.72 0.56
N ALA A 67 -5.59 2.09 1.78
CA ALA A 67 -6.92 1.81 2.31
C ALA A 67 -8.02 2.47 1.47
N GLN A 68 -7.84 3.74 1.10
CA GLN A 68 -8.78 4.47 0.26
C GLN A 68 -8.91 3.83 -1.13
N GLN A 69 -7.80 3.46 -1.77
CA GLN A 69 -7.85 2.80 -3.07
C GLN A 69 -8.58 1.45 -3.02
N ALA A 70 -8.37 0.69 -1.94
CA ALA A 70 -9.10 -0.57 -1.76
C ALA A 70 -10.61 -0.30 -1.58
N GLU A 71 -10.97 0.65 -0.73
CA GLU A 71 -12.36 1.04 -0.49
C GLU A 71 -13.05 1.49 -1.78
N ASP A 72 -12.41 2.38 -2.55
CA ASP A 72 -12.93 2.87 -3.83
C ASP A 72 -13.12 1.72 -4.84
N THR A 73 -12.17 0.78 -4.91
CA THR A 73 -12.25 -0.39 -5.78
C THR A 73 -13.43 -1.31 -5.43
N PHE A 74 -13.65 -1.56 -4.13
CA PHE A 74 -14.78 -2.37 -3.68
C PHE A 74 -16.10 -1.65 -3.89
N MET A 75 -16.17 -0.35 -3.64
CA MET A 75 -17.36 0.47 -3.87
C MET A 75 -17.75 0.48 -5.35
N GLU A 76 -16.78 0.66 -6.25
CA GLU A 76 -17.04 0.64 -7.68
C GLU A 76 -17.55 -0.73 -8.15
N ALA A 77 -16.97 -1.81 -7.68
CA ALA A 77 -17.44 -3.17 -7.98
C ALA A 77 -18.86 -3.41 -7.44
N ASP A 78 -19.16 -2.89 -6.24
CA ASP A 78 -20.50 -2.99 -5.65
C ASP A 78 -21.56 -2.23 -6.45
N LEU A 79 -21.25 -1.01 -6.89
CA LEU A 79 -22.13 -0.22 -7.77
C LEU A 79 -22.44 -0.96 -9.09
N VAL A 80 -21.44 -1.65 -9.64
CA VAL A 80 -21.66 -2.50 -10.82
C VAL A 80 -22.64 -3.63 -10.50
N LEU A 81 -22.45 -4.33 -9.39
CA LEU A 81 -23.36 -5.42 -8.98
C LEU A 81 -24.77 -4.90 -8.72
N MET A 82 -24.94 -3.73 -8.10
CA MET A 82 -26.26 -3.09 -7.92
C MET A 82 -26.94 -2.83 -9.27
N SER A 83 -26.25 -2.17 -10.16
CA SER A 83 -26.75 -1.89 -11.51
C SER A 83 -27.13 -3.17 -12.26
N LEU A 84 -26.31 -4.21 -12.19
CA LEU A 84 -26.57 -5.49 -12.82
C LEU A 84 -27.75 -6.24 -12.19
N SER A 85 -27.91 -6.15 -10.86
CA SER A 85 -29.07 -6.76 -10.18
C SER A 85 -30.40 -6.12 -10.63
N GLU A 86 -30.43 -4.82 -10.85
CA GLU A 86 -31.60 -4.11 -11.43
C GLU A 86 -31.90 -4.59 -12.85
N TRP A 87 -30.86 -4.77 -13.67
CA TRP A 87 -31.02 -5.31 -15.03
C TRP A 87 -31.56 -6.74 -15.02
N ILE A 88 -31.07 -7.60 -14.12
CA ILE A 88 -31.55 -8.98 -13.97
C ILE A 88 -33.02 -8.98 -13.55
N GLN A 89 -33.41 -8.13 -12.59
CA GLN A 89 -34.81 -8.02 -12.17
C GLN A 89 -35.73 -7.50 -13.30
N ALA A 90 -35.23 -6.56 -14.11
CA ALA A 90 -36.04 -5.99 -15.21
C ALA A 90 -36.16 -6.92 -16.41
N LEU A 91 -35.12 -7.65 -16.77
CA LEU A 91 -35.08 -8.53 -17.95
C LEU A 91 -35.51 -9.97 -17.63
N GLY A 92 -35.36 -10.40 -16.37
CA GLY A 92 -35.38 -11.78 -15.97
C GLY A 92 -34.03 -12.49 -16.24
N ASP A 93 -33.91 -13.65 -15.69
CA ASP A 93 -32.71 -14.53 -15.76
C ASP A 93 -32.98 -15.80 -16.60
N GLY A 94 -34.12 -15.85 -17.30
CA GLY A 94 -34.47 -16.98 -18.13
C GLY A 94 -33.50 -17.26 -19.29
N PRO A 95 -33.51 -18.46 -19.85
CA PRO A 95 -32.55 -18.87 -20.89
C PRO A 95 -32.47 -17.93 -22.09
N GLU A 96 -33.60 -17.31 -22.43
CA GLU A 96 -33.70 -16.36 -23.58
C GLU A 96 -32.95 -15.06 -23.31
N GLN A 97 -32.77 -14.66 -22.04
CA GLN A 97 -32.10 -13.43 -21.64
C GLN A 97 -30.62 -13.61 -21.38
N GLN A 98 -30.16 -14.86 -21.17
CA GLN A 98 -28.77 -15.15 -20.81
C GLN A 98 -27.76 -14.57 -21.81
N PRO A 99 -27.93 -14.67 -23.17
CA PRO A 99 -26.97 -14.07 -24.10
C PRO A 99 -26.90 -12.54 -24.00
N ARG A 100 -28.01 -11.90 -23.67
CA ARG A 100 -28.06 -10.44 -23.49
C ARG A 100 -27.36 -10.02 -22.19
N LEU A 101 -27.63 -10.72 -21.09
CA LEU A 101 -26.94 -10.51 -19.80
C LEU A 101 -25.45 -10.74 -19.93
N GLN A 102 -25.03 -11.80 -20.62
CA GLN A 102 -23.62 -12.08 -20.91
C GLN A 102 -22.93 -10.92 -21.63
N GLY A 103 -23.57 -10.36 -22.67
CA GLY A 103 -23.06 -9.21 -23.38
C GLY A 103 -22.95 -7.96 -22.48
N ILE A 104 -23.87 -7.78 -21.54
CA ILE A 104 -23.80 -6.69 -20.54
C ILE A 104 -22.63 -6.93 -19.57
N PHE A 105 -22.50 -8.13 -19.03
CA PHE A 105 -21.42 -8.52 -18.11
C PHE A 105 -20.05 -8.33 -18.76
N ALA A 106 -19.88 -8.83 -19.98
CA ALA A 106 -18.62 -8.70 -20.72
C ALA A 106 -18.21 -7.23 -20.92
N ARG A 107 -19.15 -6.36 -21.29
CA ARG A 107 -18.88 -4.92 -21.45
C ARG A 107 -18.50 -4.26 -20.14
N ARG A 108 -19.10 -4.64 -19.00
CA ARG A 108 -18.74 -4.09 -17.68
C ARG A 108 -17.32 -4.49 -17.27
N VAL A 109 -16.95 -5.76 -17.47
CA VAL A 109 -15.59 -6.25 -17.18
C VAL A 109 -14.54 -5.59 -18.10
N GLN A 110 -14.86 -5.37 -19.39
CA GLN A 110 -13.97 -4.65 -20.29
C GLN A 110 -13.75 -3.18 -19.90
N ALA A 111 -14.75 -2.54 -19.32
CA ALA A 111 -14.65 -1.14 -18.90
C ALA A 111 -13.89 -0.95 -17.60
N LEU A 112 -13.73 -1.99 -16.77
CA LEU A 112 -13.16 -1.93 -15.43
C LEU A 112 -12.00 -2.91 -15.32
N THR A 113 -10.79 -2.38 -15.41
CA THR A 113 -9.53 -3.18 -15.45
C THR A 113 -9.28 -3.99 -14.19
N GLN A 114 -9.83 -3.57 -13.06
CA GLN A 114 -9.74 -4.26 -11.77
C GLN A 114 -10.62 -5.51 -11.69
N LEU A 115 -11.65 -5.65 -12.56
CA LEU A 115 -12.49 -6.82 -12.55
C LEU A 115 -11.87 -7.96 -13.38
N SER A 116 -11.86 -9.16 -12.79
CA SER A 116 -11.53 -10.41 -13.49
C SER A 116 -12.74 -10.92 -14.25
N GLY A 117 -13.92 -10.90 -13.63
CA GLY A 117 -15.14 -11.38 -14.23
C GLY A 117 -16.37 -11.09 -13.39
N VAL A 118 -17.56 -11.21 -14.02
CA VAL A 118 -18.88 -11.12 -13.38
C VAL A 118 -19.64 -12.41 -13.67
N PHE A 119 -20.34 -12.93 -12.66
CA PHE A 119 -21.00 -14.23 -12.69
C PHE A 119 -22.34 -14.18 -12.01
N LEU A 120 -23.32 -14.83 -12.60
CA LEU A 120 -24.65 -15.07 -12.05
C LEU A 120 -24.80 -16.57 -11.76
N TYR A 121 -25.19 -16.89 -10.53
CA TYR A 121 -25.44 -18.24 -10.07
C TYR A 121 -26.90 -18.38 -9.62
N ASP A 122 -27.51 -19.52 -9.89
CA ASP A 122 -28.85 -19.85 -9.41
C ASP A 122 -28.85 -20.21 -7.90
N ARG A 123 -30.03 -20.57 -7.39
CA ARG A 123 -30.22 -20.96 -5.97
C ARG A 123 -29.43 -22.19 -5.54
N ASP A 124 -29.05 -23.04 -6.49
CA ASP A 124 -28.33 -24.30 -6.26
C ASP A 124 -26.81 -24.13 -6.48
N GLY A 125 -26.37 -22.90 -6.82
CA GLY A 125 -24.96 -22.55 -7.08
C GLY A 125 -24.50 -22.89 -8.50
N GLN A 126 -25.42 -23.20 -9.41
CA GLN A 126 -25.06 -23.49 -10.79
C GLN A 126 -24.83 -22.19 -11.56
N TRP A 127 -23.90 -22.22 -12.49
CA TRP A 127 -23.60 -21.07 -13.35
C TRP A 127 -24.72 -20.84 -14.34
N MET A 128 -25.30 -19.64 -14.32
CA MET A 128 -26.30 -19.21 -15.27
C MET A 128 -25.69 -18.33 -16.36
N VAL A 129 -24.97 -17.29 -15.97
CA VAL A 129 -24.37 -16.31 -16.88
C VAL A 129 -22.96 -15.96 -16.42
N SER A 130 -22.04 -15.81 -17.36
CA SER A 130 -20.65 -15.40 -17.13
C SER A 130 -20.21 -14.36 -18.14
N SER A 131 -19.36 -13.43 -17.71
CA SER A 131 -18.70 -12.47 -18.63
C SER A 131 -17.71 -13.12 -19.60
N PHE A 132 -17.32 -14.38 -19.35
CA PHE A 132 -16.38 -15.15 -20.19
C PHE A 132 -17.04 -15.92 -21.34
N GLY A 133 -18.37 -15.96 -21.39
CA GLY A 133 -19.09 -16.79 -22.33
C GLY A 133 -19.61 -18.07 -21.70
N ASP A 134 -19.56 -19.17 -22.45
CA ASP A 134 -20.10 -20.45 -22.00
C ASP A 134 -19.46 -20.92 -20.71
N SER A 135 -20.30 -21.28 -19.75
CA SER A 135 -19.86 -21.82 -18.48
C SER A 135 -19.18 -23.18 -18.68
N PRO A 136 -18.03 -23.45 -18.09
CA PRO A 136 -17.53 -24.82 -18.02
C PRO A 136 -18.55 -25.69 -17.28
N HIS A 137 -19.13 -26.66 -18.00
CA HIS A 137 -20.08 -27.57 -17.42
C HIS A 137 -19.49 -28.26 -16.17
N GLY A 138 -20.24 -28.27 -15.06
CA GLY A 138 -19.88 -28.95 -13.83
C GLY A 138 -19.19 -28.12 -12.74
N ASN A 139 -19.10 -26.82 -12.92
CA ASN A 139 -18.58 -25.91 -11.87
C ASN A 139 -19.74 -25.29 -11.09
N ASP A 140 -20.19 -25.95 -10.02
CA ASP A 140 -21.03 -25.27 -9.04
C ASP A 140 -20.18 -24.46 -8.03
N VAL A 141 -20.81 -23.57 -7.31
CA VAL A 141 -20.17 -22.73 -6.29
C VAL A 141 -20.82 -22.87 -4.92
N ALA A 142 -21.64 -23.90 -4.71
CA ALA A 142 -22.36 -24.13 -3.47
C ALA A 142 -21.41 -24.32 -2.26
N ASP A 143 -20.18 -24.75 -2.51
CA ASP A 143 -19.12 -24.91 -1.51
C ASP A 143 -18.38 -23.59 -1.18
N ARG A 144 -18.58 -22.53 -1.97
CA ARG A 144 -17.89 -21.25 -1.79
C ARG A 144 -18.49 -20.43 -0.65
N ASP A 145 -17.60 -19.72 0.08
CA ASP A 145 -17.96 -18.90 1.23
C ASP A 145 -19.02 -17.84 0.89
N TYR A 146 -18.81 -17.07 -0.17
CA TYR A 146 -19.75 -16.03 -0.60
C TYR A 146 -21.13 -16.57 -0.95
N PHE A 147 -21.23 -17.79 -1.50
CA PHE A 147 -22.51 -18.40 -1.84
C PHE A 147 -23.26 -18.83 -0.58
N ARG A 148 -22.57 -19.55 0.32
CA ARG A 148 -23.14 -19.99 1.61
C ARG A 148 -23.57 -18.81 2.47
N PHE A 149 -22.78 -17.72 2.47
CA PHE A 149 -23.15 -16.51 3.18
C PHE A 149 -24.52 -16.00 2.74
N HIS A 150 -24.74 -15.82 1.44
CA HIS A 150 -25.99 -15.30 0.90
C HIS A 150 -27.16 -16.31 1.02
N GLN A 151 -26.89 -17.59 0.99
CA GLN A 151 -27.91 -18.62 1.23
C GLN A 151 -28.43 -18.56 2.68
N GLN A 152 -27.56 -18.27 3.65
CA GLN A 152 -27.88 -18.24 5.08
C GLN A 152 -28.31 -16.86 5.58
N ASN A 153 -27.98 -15.78 4.88
CA ASN A 153 -28.24 -14.41 5.30
C ASN A 153 -29.15 -13.71 4.28
N ALA A 154 -30.22 -13.10 4.78
CA ALA A 154 -31.18 -12.34 3.94
C ALA A 154 -30.70 -10.91 3.61
N SER A 155 -29.50 -10.53 4.02
CA SER A 155 -28.95 -9.20 3.74
C SER A 155 -28.78 -8.97 2.24
N LEU A 156 -29.22 -7.80 1.77
CA LEU A 156 -29.00 -7.34 0.39
C LEU A 156 -27.72 -6.52 0.23
N LEU A 157 -26.98 -6.31 1.30
CA LEU A 157 -25.68 -5.64 1.23
C LEU A 157 -24.64 -6.54 0.53
N ALA A 158 -23.64 -5.91 -0.06
CA ALA A 158 -22.53 -6.63 -0.62
C ALA A 158 -21.76 -7.40 0.47
N HIS A 159 -21.29 -8.59 0.11
CA HIS A 159 -20.40 -9.40 0.93
C HIS A 159 -19.05 -9.56 0.22
N ILE A 160 -17.97 -9.24 0.94
CA ILE A 160 -16.59 -9.40 0.47
C ILE A 160 -16.04 -10.65 1.15
N SER A 161 -15.60 -11.61 0.36
CA SER A 161 -15.01 -12.86 0.86
C SER A 161 -13.48 -12.85 0.77
N PRO A 162 -12.80 -13.73 1.51
CA PRO A 162 -11.37 -13.93 1.36
C PRO A 162 -10.95 -14.23 -0.09
N ALA A 163 -9.69 -13.94 -0.42
CA ALA A 163 -9.17 -14.22 -1.75
C ALA A 163 -9.21 -15.71 -2.09
N ILE A 164 -9.65 -16.03 -3.30
CA ILE A 164 -9.78 -17.39 -3.82
C ILE A 164 -9.22 -17.50 -5.23
N ARG A 165 -8.98 -18.74 -5.68
CA ARG A 165 -8.77 -19.01 -7.11
C ARG A 165 -10.10 -19.10 -7.85
N SER A 166 -10.24 -18.28 -8.89
CA SER A 166 -11.38 -18.31 -9.82
C SER A 166 -11.46 -19.65 -10.55
N ARG A 167 -12.65 -20.27 -10.57
CA ARG A 167 -12.89 -21.49 -11.36
C ARG A 167 -13.01 -21.20 -12.86
N ALA A 168 -13.19 -19.93 -13.24
CA ALA A 168 -13.32 -19.53 -14.65
C ALA A 168 -11.97 -19.51 -15.39
N ASN A 169 -10.93 -18.93 -14.76
CA ASN A 169 -9.66 -18.66 -15.41
C ASN A 169 -8.43 -18.94 -14.54
N GLY A 170 -8.62 -19.42 -13.31
CA GLY A 170 -7.53 -19.74 -12.38
C GLY A 170 -6.83 -18.54 -11.73
N GLU A 171 -7.26 -17.31 -12.02
CA GLU A 171 -6.71 -16.11 -11.39
C GLU A 171 -7.06 -16.03 -9.89
N TRP A 172 -6.16 -15.39 -9.11
CA TRP A 172 -6.48 -15.00 -7.75
C TRP A 172 -7.40 -13.78 -7.76
N ILE A 173 -8.57 -13.93 -7.14
CA ILE A 173 -9.58 -12.89 -7.04
C ILE A 173 -10.06 -12.70 -5.61
N ILE A 174 -10.51 -11.48 -5.30
CA ILE A 174 -11.30 -11.20 -4.11
C ILE A 174 -12.76 -11.11 -4.56
N PRO A 175 -13.63 -12.06 -4.15
CA PRO A 175 -15.03 -12.02 -4.52
C PRO A 175 -15.76 -10.92 -3.77
N ILE A 176 -16.51 -10.09 -4.51
CA ILE A 176 -17.58 -9.27 -3.99
C ILE A 176 -18.90 -9.78 -4.55
N SER A 177 -19.90 -9.95 -3.71
CA SER A 177 -21.13 -10.65 -4.09
C SER A 177 -22.37 -10.03 -3.48
N ARG A 178 -23.50 -10.18 -4.16
CA ARG A 178 -24.82 -9.76 -3.71
C ARG A 178 -25.82 -10.88 -3.85
N ARG A 179 -26.72 -10.96 -2.87
CA ARG A 179 -27.87 -11.85 -2.89
C ARG A 179 -28.89 -11.35 -3.91
N LEU A 180 -29.44 -12.28 -4.69
CA LEU A 180 -30.62 -12.04 -5.50
C LEU A 180 -31.82 -12.73 -4.87
N ASN A 181 -32.95 -12.05 -4.89
CA ASN A 181 -34.23 -12.57 -4.40
C ASN A 181 -35.25 -12.55 -5.54
N ASP A 182 -36.20 -13.49 -5.44
CA ASP A 182 -37.41 -13.45 -6.25
C ASP A 182 -38.36 -12.32 -5.81
N SER A 183 -39.49 -12.17 -6.50
CA SER A 183 -40.51 -11.17 -6.19
C SER A 183 -41.18 -11.33 -4.83
N GLN A 184 -41.00 -12.49 -4.18
CA GLN A 184 -41.51 -12.81 -2.84
C GLN A 184 -40.44 -12.64 -1.74
N GLY A 185 -39.21 -12.26 -2.12
CA GLY A 185 -38.10 -12.10 -1.19
C GLY A 185 -37.33 -13.37 -0.88
N ASN A 186 -37.63 -14.49 -1.54
CA ASN A 186 -36.88 -15.74 -1.33
C ASN A 186 -35.56 -15.71 -2.09
N PHE A 187 -34.59 -16.48 -1.61
CA PHE A 187 -33.30 -16.64 -2.23
C PHE A 187 -33.42 -17.23 -3.64
N GLN A 188 -33.00 -16.48 -4.65
CA GLN A 188 -33.00 -16.89 -6.05
C GLN A 188 -31.60 -17.26 -6.55
N GLY A 189 -30.55 -16.62 -5.97
CA GLY A 189 -29.19 -16.86 -6.42
C GLY A 189 -28.21 -15.80 -5.93
N VAL A 190 -27.03 -15.80 -6.53
CA VAL A 190 -25.95 -14.88 -6.19
C VAL A 190 -25.36 -14.25 -7.44
N LEU A 191 -25.21 -12.93 -7.42
CA LEU A 191 -24.44 -12.17 -8.39
C LEU A 191 -23.06 -11.86 -7.77
N MET A 192 -21.97 -12.21 -8.47
CA MET A 192 -20.61 -12.06 -7.96
C MET A 192 -19.71 -11.38 -9.00
N ALA A 193 -18.87 -10.46 -8.55
CA ALA A 193 -17.74 -9.93 -9.30
C ALA A 193 -16.42 -10.34 -8.64
N GLY A 194 -15.48 -10.80 -9.45
CA GLY A 194 -14.12 -11.10 -9.00
C GLY A 194 -13.21 -9.89 -9.21
N ILE A 195 -12.64 -9.34 -8.14
CA ILE A 195 -11.62 -8.29 -8.23
C ILE A 195 -10.25 -8.98 -8.32
N LYS A 196 -9.45 -8.62 -9.33
CA LYS A 196 -8.11 -9.21 -9.52
C LYS A 196 -7.19 -8.86 -8.34
N LEU A 197 -6.60 -9.86 -7.70
CA LEU A 197 -5.59 -9.61 -6.67
C LEU A 197 -4.37 -8.90 -7.26
N ALA A 198 -3.99 -9.22 -8.50
CA ALA A 198 -2.90 -8.57 -9.22
C ALA A 198 -3.11 -7.06 -9.44
N TYR A 199 -4.35 -6.57 -9.43
CA TYR A 199 -4.63 -5.14 -9.50
C TYR A 199 -4.06 -4.39 -8.30
N PHE A 200 -4.23 -4.93 -7.10
CA PHE A 200 -3.65 -4.36 -5.89
C PHE A 200 -2.13 -4.49 -5.87
N ASP A 201 -1.57 -5.60 -6.36
CA ASP A 201 -0.13 -5.81 -6.45
C ASP A 201 0.54 -4.75 -7.34
N GLN A 202 -0.04 -4.47 -8.51
CA GLN A 202 0.42 -3.40 -9.39
C GLN A 202 0.34 -2.01 -8.73
N PHE A 203 -0.73 -1.75 -7.98
CA PHE A 203 -0.89 -0.51 -7.25
C PHE A 203 0.20 -0.36 -6.18
N PHE A 204 0.45 -1.40 -5.38
CA PHE A 204 1.51 -1.38 -4.35
C PHE A 204 2.90 -1.19 -4.94
N THR A 205 3.20 -1.85 -6.04
CA THR A 205 4.48 -1.72 -6.74
C THR A 205 4.72 -0.31 -7.26
N SER A 206 3.65 0.43 -7.61
CA SER A 206 3.76 1.82 -8.10
C SER A 206 4.26 2.81 -7.04
N PHE A 207 4.16 2.49 -5.76
CA PHE A 207 4.67 3.34 -4.66
C PHE A 207 6.16 3.19 -4.39
N ASN A 208 6.89 2.43 -5.21
CA ASN A 208 8.35 2.29 -5.08
C ASN A 208 8.80 1.96 -3.64
N ILE A 209 8.13 0.95 -3.01
CA ILE A 209 8.48 0.46 -1.66
C ILE A 209 9.85 -0.27 -1.68
N ASP A 210 10.61 -0.11 -2.76
CA ASP A 210 11.91 -0.74 -3.02
C ASP A 210 13.11 -0.10 -2.29
N GLU A 211 12.91 0.88 -1.42
CA GLU A 211 13.95 1.08 -0.42
C GLU A 211 13.68 0.09 0.72
N PRO A 212 14.58 -0.89 0.94
CA PRO A 212 14.55 -1.68 2.16
C PRO A 212 14.90 -0.75 3.31
N VAL A 213 13.96 0.08 3.76
CA VAL A 213 14.07 0.77 5.02
C VAL A 213 14.09 -0.30 6.07
N SER A 214 15.27 -0.90 6.15
CA SER A 214 15.87 -1.43 7.35
C SER A 214 14.95 -2.18 8.32
N TYR A 215 14.40 -3.31 7.89
CA TYR A 215 14.01 -4.38 8.84
C TYR A 215 15.21 -4.97 9.62
N THR A 216 16.43 -4.57 9.27
CA THR A 216 17.66 -5.01 9.94
C THR A 216 17.82 -4.43 11.33
N HIS A 217 17.25 -3.26 11.65
CA HIS A 217 17.40 -2.67 12.98
C HIS A 217 16.44 -3.21 14.05
N LEU A 218 15.27 -3.71 13.69
CA LEU A 218 14.34 -4.30 14.66
C LEU A 218 14.79 -5.69 15.12
N ARG A 219 15.49 -6.45 14.29
CA ARG A 219 15.99 -7.78 14.64
C ARG A 219 17.21 -7.75 15.57
N ALA A 220 17.96 -6.66 15.60
CA ALA A 220 19.13 -6.51 16.48
C ALA A 220 18.77 -6.20 17.95
N HIS A 221 17.56 -5.72 18.22
CA HIS A 221 17.11 -5.43 19.60
C HIS A 221 16.41 -6.62 20.28
N GLU A 222 15.80 -7.53 19.53
CA GLU A 222 15.14 -8.72 20.13
C GLU A 222 16.11 -9.83 20.55
N THR A 223 17.33 -9.87 19.99
CA THR A 223 18.32 -10.91 20.33
C THR A 223 19.13 -10.62 21.61
N ARG A 224 18.93 -9.48 22.26
CA ARG A 224 19.68 -9.10 23.48
C ARG A 224 18.89 -9.21 24.77
N GLY A 225 17.67 -9.73 24.73
CA GLY A 225 16.79 -9.83 25.90
C GLY A 225 16.60 -11.24 26.49
N ASN A 226 17.27 -12.27 25.94
CA ASN A 226 17.18 -13.63 26.46
C ASN A 226 18.62 -14.25 26.58
N LEU A 227 19.32 -13.89 27.62
CA LEU A 227 20.38 -14.68 28.27
C LEU A 227 20.37 -14.38 29.75
#